data_0c9349dcf2bee2961d9a083072b043e5
#
_entry.id   0c9349dcf2bee2961d9a083072b043e5
#
_cell.length_a   1.000
_cell.length_b   1.000
_cell.length_c   1.000
_cell.angle_alpha   90.00
_cell.angle_beta   90.00
_cell.angle_gamma   90.00
#
_symmetry.space_group_name_H-M   'P 1'
#
loop_
_entity.id
_entity.type
_entity.pdbx_description
1 polymer ?
#
loop_
_entity_poly.entity_id
_entity_poly.type
_entity_poly.pdbx_seq_one_letter_code
_entity_poly.pdbx_strand_id
1 'polypeptide(L)' 'KSFMIGDALIDIVAGKRAGLKTILVKTGPGHRMDEAYRRVIPDFEAKDLIEAVRIIKKYG' A
#
# COMPACT_ATOMS: atom_id res chain seq x y z
N LYS A 1 -1.70 -15.38 5.30
CA LYS A 1 -1.95 -14.14 4.59
C LYS A 1 -0.90 -13.12 4.93
N SER A 2 -0.28 -12.58 3.92
CA SER A 2 0.78 -11.60 4.11
C SER A 2 0.38 -10.25 3.53
N PHE A 3 0.85 -9.20 4.17
CA PHE A 3 0.60 -7.83 3.75
C PHE A 3 1.91 -7.14 3.40
N MET A 4 1.85 -6.30 2.39
CA MET A 4 2.95 -5.43 2.04
C MET A 4 2.52 -3.99 2.34
N ILE A 5 3.21 -3.36 3.26
CA ILE A 5 2.95 -1.96 3.60
C ILE A 5 4.03 -1.11 2.92
N GLY A 6 3.60 -0.14 2.14
CA GLY A 6 4.53 0.73 1.45
C GLY A 6 4.04 2.16 1.38
N ASP A 7 4.97 3.09 1.34
CA ASP A 7 4.67 4.50 1.17
C ASP A 7 4.82 4.95 -0.29
N ALA A 8 5.26 4.05 -1.15
CA ALA A 8 5.43 4.33 -2.57
C ALA A 8 4.70 3.28 -3.40
N LEU A 9 4.25 3.70 -4.58
CA LEU A 9 3.54 2.78 -5.48
C LEU A 9 4.41 1.63 -5.97
N ILE A 10 5.72 1.82 -6.03
CA ILE A 10 6.62 0.75 -6.44
C ILE A 10 6.58 -0.40 -5.43
N ASP A 11 6.38 -0.09 -4.14
CA ASP A 11 6.23 -1.12 -3.11
C ASP A 11 4.96 -1.91 -3.32
N ILE A 12 3.90 -1.24 -3.75
CA ILE A 12 2.62 -1.88 -4.03
C ILE A 12 2.76 -2.82 -5.23
N VAL A 13 3.47 -2.39 -6.26
CA VAL A 13 3.73 -3.25 -7.42
C VAL A 13 4.48 -4.51 -7.00
N ALA A 14 5.51 -4.35 -6.18
CA ALA A 14 6.30 -5.48 -5.71
C ALA A 14 5.43 -6.43 -4.88
N GLY A 15 4.58 -5.90 -4.01
CA GLY A 15 3.67 -6.71 -3.21
C GLY A 15 2.69 -7.51 -4.06
N LYS A 16 2.13 -6.86 -5.08
CA LYS A 16 1.19 -7.53 -5.97
C LYS A 16 1.84 -8.65 -6.77
N ARG A 17 3.08 -8.43 -7.22
CA ARG A 17 3.83 -9.46 -7.93
C ARG A 17 4.13 -10.67 -7.05
N ALA A 18 4.27 -10.44 -5.76
CA ALA A 18 4.51 -11.51 -4.79
C ALA A 18 3.21 -12.17 -4.31
N GLY A 19 2.06 -11.71 -4.77
CA GLY A 19 0.78 -12.26 -4.35
C GLY A 19 0.33 -11.79 -2.96
N LEU A 20 0.86 -10.68 -2.49
CA LEU A 20 0.54 -10.16 -1.17
C LEU A 20 -0.62 -9.16 -1.24
N LYS A 21 -1.31 -9.02 -0.11
CA LYS A 21 -2.23 -7.90 0.07
C LYS A 21 -1.42 -6.63 0.29
N THR A 22 -1.80 -5.55 -0.35
CA THR A 22 -1.00 -4.33 -0.33
C THR A 22 -1.74 -3.21 0.39
N ILE A 23 -0.99 -2.45 1.18
CA ILE A 23 -1.51 -1.30 1.90
C ILE A 23 -0.63 -0.10 1.56
N LEU A 24 -1.21 0.91 0.96
CA LEU A 24 -0.50 2.14 0.65
C LEU A 24 -0.67 3.12 1.80
N VAL A 25 0.43 3.54 2.40
CA VAL A 25 0.41 4.52 3.48
C VAL A 25 0.70 5.89 2.89
N LYS A 26 -0.24 6.80 3.06
CA LYS A 26 -0.14 8.15 2.51
C LYS A 26 0.41 9.13 3.54
N THR A 27 1.62 8.87 4.01
CA THR A 27 2.28 9.78 4.93
C THR A 27 3.29 10.62 4.17
N GLY A 28 3.26 11.90 4.38
CA GLY A 28 4.27 12.79 3.86
C GLY A 28 3.92 13.47 2.54
N PRO A 29 4.65 14.54 2.25
CA PRO A 29 4.48 15.29 1.02
C PRO A 29 5.02 14.52 -0.16
N GLY A 30 4.33 14.54 -1.25
CA GLY A 30 4.88 14.00 -2.47
C GLY A 30 4.32 12.67 -2.91
N HIS A 31 3.07 12.42 -2.60
CA HIS A 31 2.38 11.36 -3.30
C HIS A 31 2.16 11.77 -4.73
N ARG A 32 3.22 11.71 -5.50
CA ARG A 32 3.07 11.84 -6.94
C ARG A 32 2.78 10.48 -7.49
N MET A 33 1.60 10.33 -8.02
CA MET A 33 1.31 9.19 -8.85
C MET A 33 1.96 9.44 -10.20
N ASP A 34 3.07 8.78 -10.45
CA ASP A 34 3.59 8.69 -11.80
C ASP A 34 2.53 8.02 -12.66
N GLU A 35 2.40 8.48 -13.90
CA GLU A 35 1.46 7.86 -14.82
C GLU A 35 1.69 6.36 -14.98
N ALA A 36 2.95 5.94 -14.88
CA ALA A 36 3.32 4.54 -14.97
C ALA A 36 2.63 3.68 -13.90
N TYR A 37 2.27 4.30 -12.77
CA TYR A 37 1.65 3.58 -11.65
C TYR A 37 0.18 3.86 -11.47
N ARG A 38 -0.44 4.59 -12.38
CA ARG A 38 -1.87 4.90 -12.31
C ARG A 38 -2.75 3.65 -12.33
N ARG A 39 -2.25 2.58 -12.91
CA ARG A 39 -2.98 1.32 -13.00
C ARG A 39 -2.80 0.45 -11.78
N VAL A 40 -1.94 0.86 -10.88
CA VAL A 40 -1.66 0.09 -9.67
C VAL A 40 -2.61 0.55 -8.58
N ILE A 41 -3.48 -0.35 -8.17
CA ILE A 41 -4.45 -0.05 -7.12
C ILE A 41 -4.10 -0.91 -5.91
N PRO A 42 -3.78 -0.29 -4.76
CA PRO A 42 -3.53 -1.07 -3.55
C PRO A 42 -4.83 -1.70 -3.06
N ASP A 43 -4.70 -2.79 -2.33
CA ASP A 43 -5.89 -3.43 -1.73
C ASP A 43 -6.48 -2.54 -0.65
N PHE A 44 -5.63 -1.82 0.07
CA PHE A 44 -6.06 -0.88 1.11
C PHE A 44 -5.24 0.38 1.04
N GLU A 45 -5.81 1.47 1.55
CA GLU A 45 -5.10 2.73 1.72
C GLU A 45 -5.21 3.15 3.16
N ALA A 46 -4.10 3.59 3.73
CA ALA A 46 -4.04 4.06 5.11
C ALA A 46 -3.42 5.45 5.14
N LYS A 47 -3.88 6.29 6.04
CA LYS A 47 -3.33 7.63 6.18
C LYS A 47 -1.98 7.64 6.91
N ASP A 48 -1.73 6.62 7.72
CA ASP A 48 -0.47 6.47 8.45
C ASP A 48 -0.24 4.99 8.79
N LEU A 49 0.91 4.72 9.38
CA LEU A 49 1.29 3.37 9.73
C LEU A 49 0.36 2.75 10.78
N ILE A 50 -0.15 3.56 11.70
CA ILE A 50 -1.07 3.10 12.74
C ILE A 50 -2.33 2.54 12.10
N GLU A 51 -2.86 3.26 11.12
CA GLU A 51 -4.06 2.81 10.41
C GLU A 51 -3.78 1.54 9.61
N ALA A 52 -2.59 1.43 9.00
CA ALA A 52 -2.20 0.23 8.29
C ALA A 52 -2.19 -0.99 9.22
N VAL A 53 -1.66 -0.84 10.42
CA VAL A 53 -1.66 -1.92 11.42
C VAL A 53 -3.08 -2.31 11.81
N ARG A 54 -3.98 -1.34 11.95
CA ARG A 54 -5.37 -1.62 12.26
C ARG A 54 -6.05 -2.42 11.16
N ILE A 55 -5.74 -2.10 9.90
CA ILE A 55 -6.27 -2.86 8.75
C ILE A 55 -5.78 -4.30 8.82
N ILE A 56 -4.51 -4.52 9.10
CA ILE A 56 -3.95 -5.86 9.20
C ILE A 56 -4.65 -6.66 10.31
N LYS A 57 -4.88 -6.03 11.45
CA LYS A 57 -5.56 -6.70 12.56
C LYS A 57 -7.01 -7.04 12.22
N LYS A 58 -7.66 -6.20 11.44
CA LYS A 58 -9.06 -6.42 11.08
C LYS A 58 -9.23 -7.48 10.01
N TYR A 59 -8.35 -7.50 9.02
CA TYR A 59 -8.50 -8.37 7.85
C TYR A 59 -7.48 -9.51 7.79
N GLY A 60 -6.47 -9.44 8.60
CA GLY A 60 -5.47 -10.50 8.71
C GLY A 60 -5.85 -11.58 9.73
#